data_fda7bb20110a5f849f1d061c68af85d7
#
_entry.id   fda7bb20110a5f849f1d061c68af85d7
#
_cell.length_a   1.000
_cell.length_b   1.000
_cell.length_c   1.000
_cell.angle_alpha   90.00
_cell.angle_beta   90.00
_cell.angle_gamma   90.00
#
_symmetry.space_group_name_H-M   'P 1'
#
loop_
_entity.id
_entity.type
_entity.pdbx_description
1 polymer ?
#
loop_
_entity_poly.entity_id
_entity_poly.type
_entity_poly.pdbx_seq_one_letter_code
_entity_poly.pdbx_strand_id
1 'polypeptide(L)'
;MLIKTYCAALQGIDAIPVTIEVASDRGLMFTMVGMADTAVRESQQRVHLAITKSGRQYPHRNIVINLSPADIRKEGASYDLPIAVGMLVASDLVSCHDIDRYMIVGELSLDGSVLPVKGILPMAILAREMGLKGLIVPAANATEAAVVNNIDVFGAENLNQVLDHLSGIAPMQPVVVNTREEFANASSVFDYDFADVKGQETVKRAFEVACAGGHNIILVGPPGSGKSMMAKRLPSILPPLTLSEALETTKIHSVAGKLRRGSMLMTARPFRAPHHTISPVALVGGGSNPIPGEISLAHNGVLFLDEFPEFSRQVLEVMRQPLEDRHISISRAKYAVDYPASFMLVASMNPCPCGYYNHPTKPCTCAPGAVQRYLSRISGPLLDRIDIQVEIMPVPFDELSSASEGERSASIRERVIAARAIQSARYGGIHGVHCNAQMTSALIKQHVRLDRESIARIRDAMQRLDMSARAYDRILKVARTIADLDSSEEVLPRHVSEAINYRSLDRGTWGATAPKSPF
;
A
#
# COMPACT_ATOMS: atom_id res chain seq x y z
N MET A 1 -25.12 -32.52 -20.97
CA MET A 1 -23.70 -32.70 -20.64
C MET A 1 -23.36 -31.81 -19.44
N LEU A 2 -22.43 -32.18 -18.55
CA LEU A 2 -21.96 -31.34 -17.43
C LEU A 2 -20.51 -30.99 -17.68
N ILE A 3 -20.19 -29.67 -17.65
CA ILE A 3 -18.85 -29.14 -17.84
C ILE A 3 -18.46 -28.33 -16.60
N LYS A 4 -17.17 -28.39 -16.24
CA LYS A 4 -16.58 -27.59 -15.17
C LYS A 4 -15.55 -26.64 -15.75
N THR A 5 -15.64 -25.35 -15.39
CA THR A 5 -14.63 -24.34 -15.65
C THR A 5 -14.19 -23.70 -14.33
N TYR A 6 -12.97 -23.20 -14.27
CA TYR A 6 -12.44 -22.55 -13.07
C TYR A 6 -12.35 -21.05 -13.26
N CYS A 7 -12.74 -20.32 -12.22
CA CYS A 7 -12.60 -18.89 -12.07
C CYS A 7 -12.13 -18.60 -10.64
N ALA A 8 -12.06 -17.34 -10.24
CA ALA A 8 -11.73 -16.97 -8.87
C ALA A 8 -12.63 -15.82 -8.36
N ALA A 9 -12.84 -15.81 -7.06
CA ALA A 9 -13.41 -14.67 -6.34
C ALA A 9 -12.34 -14.01 -5.48
N LEU A 10 -12.41 -12.69 -5.30
CA LEU A 10 -11.50 -11.96 -4.42
C LEU A 10 -12.02 -11.99 -2.97
N GLN A 11 -11.13 -12.26 -2.03
CA GLN A 11 -11.37 -12.12 -0.60
C GLN A 11 -10.21 -11.36 0.04
N GLY A 12 -10.42 -10.11 0.37
CA GLY A 12 -9.32 -9.24 0.78
C GLY A 12 -8.33 -8.99 -0.34
N ILE A 13 -7.07 -9.35 -0.14
CA ILE A 13 -6.02 -9.28 -1.14
C ILE A 13 -5.75 -10.62 -1.83
N ASP A 14 -6.45 -11.68 -1.42
CA ASP A 14 -6.28 -13.03 -1.94
C ASP A 14 -7.42 -13.42 -2.88
N ALA A 15 -7.19 -14.47 -3.65
CA ALA A 15 -8.20 -15.09 -4.50
C ALA A 15 -8.56 -16.47 -3.96
N ILE A 16 -9.84 -16.81 -4.09
CA ILE A 16 -10.36 -18.13 -3.75
C ILE A 16 -10.95 -18.80 -4.99
N PRO A 17 -10.80 -20.13 -5.14
CA PRO A 17 -11.27 -20.82 -6.33
C PRO A 17 -12.79 -20.82 -6.40
N VAL A 18 -13.30 -20.55 -7.61
CA VAL A 18 -14.72 -20.69 -7.96
C VAL A 18 -14.83 -21.70 -9.09
N THR A 19 -15.52 -22.80 -8.82
CA THR A 19 -15.87 -23.77 -9.86
C THR A 19 -17.20 -23.38 -10.45
N ILE A 20 -17.25 -23.23 -11.77
CA ILE A 20 -18.45 -22.95 -12.54
C ILE A 20 -18.87 -24.26 -13.21
N GLU A 21 -19.94 -24.85 -12.73
CA GLU A 21 -20.52 -26.07 -13.29
C GLU A 21 -21.68 -25.69 -14.20
N VAL A 22 -21.60 -26.07 -15.47
CA VAL A 22 -22.62 -25.78 -16.47
C VAL A 22 -23.22 -27.10 -16.95
N ALA A 23 -24.50 -27.26 -16.68
CA ALA A 23 -25.30 -28.38 -17.19
C ALA A 23 -26.22 -27.94 -18.32
N SER A 24 -26.27 -28.72 -19.41
CA SER A 24 -27.11 -28.49 -20.58
C SER A 24 -27.99 -29.68 -20.87
N ASP A 25 -29.32 -29.49 -20.83
CA ASP A 25 -30.36 -30.48 -21.05
C ASP A 25 -31.43 -29.99 -22.04
N ARG A 26 -32.43 -30.82 -22.33
CA ARG A 26 -33.57 -30.44 -23.19
C ARG A 26 -34.44 -29.39 -22.49
N GLY A 27 -34.81 -28.32 -23.17
CA GLY A 27 -35.65 -27.23 -22.65
C GLY A 27 -35.11 -25.86 -23.04
N LEU A 28 -35.70 -24.78 -22.47
CA LEU A 28 -35.34 -23.39 -22.79
C LEU A 28 -35.13 -22.53 -21.55
N MET A 29 -35.00 -23.15 -20.36
CA MET A 29 -34.81 -22.40 -19.13
C MET A 29 -33.32 -22.05 -18.91
N PHE A 30 -33.08 -20.91 -18.28
CA PHE A 30 -31.78 -20.51 -17.77
C PHE A 30 -31.88 -20.32 -16.26
N THR A 31 -31.06 -21.04 -15.51
CA THR A 31 -31.04 -20.99 -14.05
C THR A 31 -29.62 -20.82 -13.55
N MET A 32 -29.40 -19.91 -12.60
CA MET A 32 -28.10 -19.67 -11.96
C MET A 32 -28.24 -19.78 -10.45
N VAL A 33 -27.40 -20.59 -9.82
CA VAL A 33 -27.34 -20.85 -8.37
C VAL A 33 -25.91 -20.61 -7.83
N GLY A 34 -25.74 -20.49 -6.51
CA GLY A 34 -24.43 -20.31 -5.86
C GLY A 34 -24.11 -18.90 -5.40
N MET A 35 -25.06 -18.18 -4.78
CA MET A 35 -24.89 -16.84 -4.20
C MET A 35 -24.36 -15.77 -5.18
N ALA A 36 -24.82 -15.84 -6.44
CA ALA A 36 -24.56 -14.81 -7.44
C ALA A 36 -25.20 -13.48 -7.03
N ASP A 37 -24.44 -12.38 -7.12
CA ASP A 37 -24.99 -11.02 -6.95
C ASP A 37 -25.81 -10.59 -8.18
N THR A 38 -26.31 -9.34 -8.17
CA THR A 38 -27.09 -8.80 -9.28
C THR A 38 -26.26 -8.74 -10.57
N ALA A 39 -25.00 -8.31 -10.49
CA ALA A 39 -24.13 -8.19 -11.66
C ALA A 39 -23.81 -9.56 -12.29
N VAL A 40 -23.62 -10.60 -11.48
CA VAL A 40 -23.44 -11.98 -11.96
C VAL A 40 -24.73 -12.53 -12.57
N ARG A 41 -25.91 -12.21 -12.01
CA ARG A 41 -27.19 -12.62 -12.60
C ARG A 41 -27.49 -11.95 -13.93
N GLU A 42 -27.10 -10.69 -14.08
CA GLU A 42 -27.20 -9.94 -15.34
C GLU A 42 -26.27 -10.49 -16.43
N SER A 43 -25.29 -11.35 -16.10
CA SER A 43 -24.41 -11.99 -17.06
C SER A 43 -25.17 -12.76 -18.12
N GLN A 44 -26.37 -13.29 -17.82
CA GLN A 44 -27.19 -13.98 -18.79
C GLN A 44 -27.43 -13.13 -20.06
N GLN A 45 -27.75 -11.84 -19.90
CA GLN A 45 -28.02 -10.95 -21.03
C GLN A 45 -26.73 -10.58 -21.77
N ARG A 46 -25.65 -10.28 -21.01
CA ARG A 46 -24.35 -9.96 -21.62
C ARG A 46 -23.78 -11.13 -22.41
N VAL A 47 -23.78 -12.32 -21.81
CA VAL A 47 -23.31 -13.57 -22.44
C VAL A 47 -24.13 -13.93 -23.68
N HIS A 48 -25.47 -13.80 -23.61
CA HIS A 48 -26.34 -14.04 -24.76
C HIS A 48 -25.98 -13.16 -25.96
N LEU A 49 -25.87 -11.86 -25.74
CA LEU A 49 -25.52 -10.93 -26.83
C LEU A 49 -24.07 -11.11 -27.30
N ALA A 50 -23.11 -11.31 -26.37
CA ALA A 50 -21.71 -11.55 -26.70
C ALA A 50 -21.54 -12.79 -27.61
N ILE A 51 -22.17 -13.90 -27.28
CA ILE A 51 -22.15 -15.14 -28.10
C ILE A 51 -22.74 -14.85 -29.49
N THR A 52 -23.93 -14.24 -29.56
CA THR A 52 -24.61 -13.97 -30.82
C THR A 52 -23.84 -13.00 -31.71
N LYS A 53 -23.31 -11.92 -31.13
CA LYS A 53 -22.55 -10.90 -31.85
C LYS A 53 -21.16 -11.38 -32.28
N SER A 54 -20.59 -12.36 -31.58
CA SER A 54 -19.38 -13.07 -31.99
C SER A 54 -19.60 -14.02 -33.18
N GLY A 55 -20.81 -14.09 -33.72
CA GLY A 55 -21.14 -14.97 -34.86
C GLY A 55 -21.36 -16.43 -34.44
N ARG A 56 -21.47 -16.72 -33.16
CA ARG A 56 -21.72 -18.08 -32.63
C ARG A 56 -23.22 -18.26 -32.35
N GLN A 57 -23.67 -19.51 -32.45
CA GLN A 57 -25.05 -19.86 -32.13
C GLN A 57 -25.24 -19.88 -30.60
N TYR A 58 -26.27 -19.15 -30.11
CA TYR A 58 -26.66 -19.24 -28.69
C TYR A 58 -27.35 -20.59 -28.43
N PRO A 59 -27.01 -21.28 -27.32
CA PRO A 59 -27.61 -22.59 -27.04
C PRO A 59 -29.11 -22.46 -26.70
N HIS A 60 -29.97 -23.06 -27.52
CA HIS A 60 -31.42 -23.18 -27.25
C HIS A 60 -31.69 -24.45 -26.43
N ARG A 61 -31.18 -24.48 -25.21
CA ARG A 61 -31.28 -25.61 -24.26
C ARG A 61 -31.62 -25.12 -22.85
N ASN A 62 -32.00 -26.03 -21.99
CA ASN A 62 -32.11 -25.76 -20.55
C ASN A 62 -30.69 -25.70 -19.97
N ILE A 63 -30.27 -24.51 -19.51
CA ILE A 63 -28.94 -24.27 -18.97
C ILE A 63 -29.06 -24.02 -17.47
N VAL A 64 -28.35 -24.84 -16.69
CA VAL A 64 -28.20 -24.65 -15.24
C VAL A 64 -26.73 -24.36 -14.93
N ILE A 65 -26.48 -23.24 -14.28
CA ILE A 65 -25.14 -22.82 -13.88
C ILE A 65 -25.06 -22.83 -12.36
N ASN A 66 -24.10 -23.56 -11.81
CA ASN A 66 -23.79 -23.57 -10.39
C ASN A 66 -22.41 -22.96 -10.14
N LEU A 67 -22.36 -21.93 -9.27
CA LEU A 67 -21.13 -21.27 -8.87
C LEU A 67 -20.71 -21.77 -7.48
N SER A 68 -19.81 -22.74 -7.41
CA SER A 68 -19.35 -23.36 -6.16
C SER A 68 -18.05 -22.70 -5.66
N PRO A 69 -17.86 -22.58 -4.33
CA PRO A 69 -18.71 -22.97 -3.21
C PRO A 69 -19.87 -21.98 -2.97
N ALA A 70 -20.99 -22.46 -2.41
CA ALA A 70 -22.21 -21.65 -2.25
C ALA A 70 -22.18 -20.68 -1.05
N ASP A 71 -21.22 -20.80 -0.14
CA ASP A 71 -21.03 -19.95 1.04
C ASP A 71 -20.31 -18.63 0.73
N ILE A 72 -19.68 -18.53 -0.46
CA ILE A 72 -18.96 -17.35 -0.91
C ILE A 72 -19.80 -16.59 -1.92
N ARG A 73 -19.97 -15.28 -1.69
CA ARG A 73 -20.64 -14.42 -2.63
C ARG A 73 -19.79 -14.13 -3.86
N LYS A 74 -20.33 -14.35 -5.05
CA LYS A 74 -19.69 -14.03 -6.32
C LYS A 74 -20.18 -12.67 -6.77
N GLU A 75 -19.25 -11.75 -7.01
CA GLU A 75 -19.52 -10.36 -7.31
C GLU A 75 -18.82 -9.93 -8.60
N GLY A 76 -19.48 -9.01 -9.33
CA GLY A 76 -18.92 -8.42 -10.55
C GLY A 76 -19.10 -9.29 -11.79
N ALA A 77 -18.52 -8.83 -12.91
CA ALA A 77 -18.74 -9.42 -14.23
C ALA A 77 -17.59 -10.35 -14.71
N SER A 78 -16.61 -10.63 -13.85
CA SER A 78 -15.43 -11.46 -14.18
C SER A 78 -15.77 -12.91 -14.57
N TYR A 79 -17.00 -13.34 -14.30
CA TYR A 79 -17.51 -14.68 -14.59
C TYR A 79 -18.14 -14.81 -15.97
N ASP A 80 -18.38 -13.71 -16.69
CA ASP A 80 -19.07 -13.72 -17.98
C ASP A 80 -18.35 -14.64 -19.01
N LEU A 81 -17.02 -14.49 -19.13
CA LEU A 81 -16.22 -15.26 -20.07
C LEU A 81 -16.25 -16.76 -19.77
N PRO A 82 -15.94 -17.26 -18.55
CA PRO A 82 -16.01 -18.69 -18.26
C PRO A 82 -17.42 -19.25 -18.32
N ILE A 83 -18.46 -18.46 -18.04
CA ILE A 83 -19.86 -18.86 -18.23
C ILE A 83 -20.15 -19.06 -19.71
N ALA A 84 -19.78 -18.11 -20.59
CA ALA A 84 -19.99 -18.21 -22.02
C ALA A 84 -19.32 -19.44 -22.62
N VAL A 85 -18.04 -19.65 -22.28
CA VAL A 85 -17.26 -20.83 -22.71
C VAL A 85 -17.91 -22.13 -22.23
N GLY A 86 -18.24 -22.20 -20.93
CA GLY A 86 -18.90 -23.37 -20.35
C GLY A 86 -20.25 -23.71 -21.00
N MET A 87 -21.06 -22.69 -21.32
CA MET A 87 -22.34 -22.88 -22.01
C MET A 87 -22.19 -23.43 -23.41
N LEU A 88 -21.26 -22.92 -24.19
CA LEU A 88 -21.01 -23.37 -25.58
C LEU A 88 -20.48 -24.81 -25.59
N VAL A 89 -19.58 -25.14 -24.68
CA VAL A 89 -19.02 -26.51 -24.57
C VAL A 89 -20.06 -27.50 -24.03
N ALA A 90 -20.81 -27.13 -22.96
CA ALA A 90 -21.86 -28.00 -22.41
C ALA A 90 -23.00 -28.31 -23.39
N SER A 91 -23.19 -27.44 -24.39
CA SER A 91 -24.24 -27.57 -25.41
C SER A 91 -23.75 -28.23 -26.72
N ASP A 92 -22.52 -28.75 -26.76
CA ASP A 92 -21.86 -29.37 -27.92
C ASP A 92 -21.71 -28.43 -29.13
N LEU A 93 -21.70 -27.10 -28.91
CA LEU A 93 -21.51 -26.09 -29.97
C LEU A 93 -20.02 -25.81 -30.24
N VAL A 94 -19.15 -26.11 -29.27
CA VAL A 94 -17.70 -25.99 -29.37
C VAL A 94 -17.07 -27.20 -28.68
N SER A 95 -16.10 -27.85 -29.33
CA SER A 95 -15.36 -28.96 -28.76
C SER A 95 -14.10 -28.43 -28.05
N CYS A 96 -13.97 -28.70 -26.75
CA CYS A 96 -12.78 -28.37 -25.96
C CYS A 96 -12.37 -29.59 -25.14
N HIS A 97 -11.07 -29.93 -25.17
CA HIS A 97 -10.59 -31.17 -24.51
C HIS A 97 -10.00 -30.94 -23.10
N ASP A 98 -9.45 -29.77 -22.80
CA ASP A 98 -8.68 -29.49 -21.58
C ASP A 98 -9.22 -28.27 -20.81
N ILE A 99 -10.51 -27.98 -20.91
CA ILE A 99 -11.10 -26.76 -20.31
C ILE A 99 -10.94 -26.69 -18.80
N ASP A 100 -10.93 -27.83 -18.13
CA ASP A 100 -10.75 -28.00 -16.68
C ASP A 100 -9.29 -27.81 -16.22
N ARG A 101 -8.36 -27.63 -17.16
CA ARG A 101 -6.95 -27.35 -16.86
C ARG A 101 -6.62 -25.87 -16.91
N TYR A 102 -7.60 -25.01 -17.24
CA TYR A 102 -7.43 -23.57 -17.31
C TYR A 102 -8.31 -22.84 -16.29
N MET A 103 -7.75 -21.81 -15.68
CA MET A 103 -8.58 -20.79 -15.05
C MET A 103 -8.94 -19.73 -16.10
N ILE A 104 -10.20 -19.37 -16.19
CA ILE A 104 -10.72 -18.42 -17.18
C ILE A 104 -11.36 -17.25 -16.43
N VAL A 105 -10.93 -16.02 -16.72
CA VAL A 105 -11.42 -14.82 -16.05
C VAL A 105 -11.61 -13.71 -17.08
N GLY A 106 -12.76 -13.06 -17.06
CA GLY A 106 -13.01 -11.92 -17.96
C GLY A 106 -14.46 -11.47 -17.95
N GLU A 107 -14.66 -10.18 -18.10
CA GLU A 107 -15.96 -9.57 -18.37
C GLU A 107 -16.19 -9.54 -19.88
N LEU A 108 -17.41 -9.79 -20.33
CA LEU A 108 -17.78 -9.72 -21.74
C LEU A 108 -18.55 -8.43 -22.05
N SER A 109 -18.10 -7.70 -23.04
CA SER A 109 -18.91 -6.67 -23.71
C SER A 109 -19.97 -7.32 -24.60
N LEU A 110 -21.00 -6.57 -24.96
CA LEU A 110 -22.11 -7.08 -25.78
C LEU A 110 -21.68 -7.51 -27.21
N ASP A 111 -20.55 -7.01 -27.69
CA ASP A 111 -19.94 -7.36 -28.98
C ASP A 111 -19.03 -8.60 -28.92
N GLY A 112 -18.84 -9.18 -27.72
CA GLY A 112 -17.95 -10.31 -27.47
C GLY A 112 -16.51 -9.95 -27.17
N SER A 113 -16.16 -8.66 -27.03
CA SER A 113 -14.85 -8.21 -26.54
C SER A 113 -14.67 -8.57 -25.07
N VAL A 114 -13.43 -8.93 -24.69
CA VAL A 114 -13.06 -9.26 -23.29
C VAL A 114 -12.53 -8.00 -22.61
N LEU A 115 -13.23 -7.56 -21.56
CA LEU A 115 -12.93 -6.34 -20.82
C LEU A 115 -12.03 -6.60 -19.60
N PRO A 116 -11.19 -5.61 -19.21
CA PRO A 116 -10.28 -5.72 -18.08
C PRO A 116 -11.02 -5.93 -16.76
N VAL A 117 -10.45 -6.75 -15.89
CA VAL A 117 -10.94 -7.02 -14.53
C VAL A 117 -9.91 -6.66 -13.47
N LYS A 118 -10.34 -6.58 -12.21
CA LYS A 118 -9.49 -6.27 -11.06
C LYS A 118 -8.98 -7.53 -10.41
N GLY A 119 -7.82 -7.46 -9.74
CA GLY A 119 -7.33 -8.54 -8.90
C GLY A 119 -6.79 -9.73 -9.69
N ILE A 120 -6.26 -9.52 -10.88
CA ILE A 120 -5.73 -10.61 -11.69
C ILE A 120 -4.46 -11.22 -11.08
N LEU A 121 -3.60 -10.42 -10.45
CA LEU A 121 -2.38 -10.96 -9.82
C LEU A 121 -2.68 -12.02 -8.73
N PRO A 122 -3.55 -11.80 -7.74
CA PRO A 122 -3.92 -12.85 -6.81
C PRO A 122 -4.61 -14.06 -7.49
N MET A 123 -5.37 -13.85 -8.56
CA MET A 123 -5.97 -14.96 -9.32
C MET A 123 -4.92 -15.80 -10.05
N ALA A 124 -3.87 -15.18 -10.59
CA ALA A 124 -2.75 -15.88 -11.22
C ALA A 124 -1.94 -16.68 -10.18
N ILE A 125 -1.72 -16.13 -8.99
CA ILE A 125 -1.08 -16.86 -7.89
C ILE A 125 -1.91 -18.11 -7.52
N LEU A 126 -3.23 -17.96 -7.37
CA LEU A 126 -4.14 -19.05 -7.07
C LEU A 126 -4.12 -20.12 -8.18
N ALA A 127 -4.17 -19.73 -9.45
CA ALA A 127 -4.16 -20.67 -10.58
C ALA A 127 -2.88 -21.54 -10.59
N ARG A 128 -1.73 -20.94 -10.27
CA ARG A 128 -0.45 -21.66 -10.07
C ARG A 128 -0.52 -22.62 -8.88
N GLU A 129 -1.06 -22.20 -7.74
CA GLU A 129 -1.20 -23.03 -6.54
C GLU A 129 -2.14 -24.22 -6.76
N MET A 130 -3.18 -24.05 -7.59
CA MET A 130 -4.06 -25.14 -8.03
C MET A 130 -3.38 -26.11 -9.01
N GLY A 131 -2.18 -25.81 -9.49
CA GLY A 131 -1.46 -26.63 -10.47
C GLY A 131 -2.10 -26.66 -11.85
N LEU A 132 -2.82 -25.61 -12.23
CA LEU A 132 -3.45 -25.50 -13.54
C LEU A 132 -2.39 -25.29 -14.64
N LYS A 133 -2.72 -25.72 -15.86
CA LYS A 133 -1.87 -25.57 -17.04
C LYS A 133 -1.71 -24.10 -17.43
N GLY A 134 -2.80 -23.34 -17.33
CA GLY A 134 -2.77 -21.95 -17.75
C GLY A 134 -3.92 -21.11 -17.19
N LEU A 135 -3.76 -19.81 -17.42
CA LEU A 135 -4.71 -18.77 -17.03
C LEU A 135 -5.07 -17.95 -18.28
N ILE A 136 -6.35 -17.88 -18.61
CA ILE A 136 -6.89 -17.07 -19.71
C ILE A 136 -7.51 -15.81 -19.10
N VAL A 137 -7.00 -14.64 -19.50
CA VAL A 137 -7.38 -13.32 -18.94
C VAL A 137 -7.59 -12.30 -20.05
N PRO A 138 -8.22 -11.16 -19.78
CA PRO A 138 -8.25 -10.05 -20.73
C PRO A 138 -6.84 -9.64 -21.18
N ALA A 139 -6.62 -9.34 -22.44
CA ALA A 139 -5.31 -8.94 -22.98
C ALA A 139 -4.68 -7.77 -22.19
N ALA A 140 -5.51 -6.83 -21.73
CA ALA A 140 -5.06 -5.69 -20.91
C ALA A 140 -4.51 -6.08 -19.53
N ASN A 141 -4.83 -7.28 -19.01
CA ASN A 141 -4.35 -7.79 -17.74
C ASN A 141 -3.24 -8.84 -17.88
N ALA A 142 -2.92 -9.26 -19.11
CA ALA A 142 -2.03 -10.40 -19.33
C ALA A 142 -0.61 -10.17 -18.79
N THR A 143 -0.06 -8.96 -18.91
CA THR A 143 1.25 -8.58 -18.34
C THR A 143 1.27 -8.61 -16.83
N GLU A 144 0.18 -8.18 -16.17
CA GLU A 144 0.01 -8.27 -14.72
C GLU A 144 0.02 -9.74 -14.24
N ALA A 145 -0.72 -10.61 -14.93
CA ALA A 145 -0.79 -12.03 -14.60
C ALA A 145 0.54 -12.75 -14.85
N ALA A 146 1.24 -12.43 -15.94
CA ALA A 146 2.48 -13.06 -16.38
C ALA A 146 3.68 -12.79 -15.44
N VAL A 147 3.53 -11.92 -14.44
CA VAL A 147 4.49 -11.76 -13.34
C VAL A 147 4.64 -13.06 -12.54
N VAL A 148 3.60 -13.88 -12.50
CA VAL A 148 3.59 -15.15 -11.76
C VAL A 148 4.28 -16.23 -12.60
N ASN A 149 5.44 -16.71 -12.14
CA ASN A 149 6.18 -17.78 -12.81
C ASN A 149 5.48 -19.13 -12.68
N ASN A 150 5.82 -20.08 -13.57
CA ASN A 150 5.35 -21.47 -13.58
C ASN A 150 3.84 -21.62 -13.84
N ILE A 151 3.27 -20.73 -14.62
CA ILE A 151 1.93 -20.84 -15.20
C ILE A 151 1.91 -20.12 -16.55
N ASP A 152 1.28 -20.73 -17.57
CA ASP A 152 1.11 -20.10 -18.87
C ASP A 152 -0.05 -19.09 -18.81
N VAL A 153 0.21 -17.85 -19.21
CA VAL A 153 -0.80 -16.77 -19.23
C VAL A 153 -1.16 -16.42 -20.65
N PHE A 154 -2.45 -16.45 -20.97
CA PHE A 154 -2.99 -16.17 -22.30
C PHE A 154 -3.88 -14.92 -22.23
N GLY A 155 -3.50 -13.88 -22.99
CA GLY A 155 -4.25 -12.64 -23.09
C GLY A 155 -5.27 -12.71 -24.24
N ALA A 156 -6.57 -12.63 -23.92
CA ALA A 156 -7.64 -12.67 -24.91
C ALA A 156 -8.27 -11.29 -25.12
N GLU A 157 -8.52 -10.93 -26.38
CA GLU A 157 -9.22 -9.71 -26.77
C GLU A 157 -10.72 -9.94 -26.96
N ASN A 158 -11.12 -11.15 -27.34
CA ASN A 158 -12.52 -11.49 -27.60
C ASN A 158 -12.82 -12.98 -27.34
N LEU A 159 -14.11 -13.31 -27.26
CA LEU A 159 -14.61 -14.65 -26.99
C LEU A 159 -14.11 -15.68 -28.01
N ASN A 160 -14.05 -15.33 -29.30
CA ASN A 160 -13.64 -16.26 -30.34
C ASN A 160 -12.19 -16.71 -30.19
N GLN A 161 -11.27 -15.82 -29.82
CA GLN A 161 -9.88 -16.19 -29.54
C GLN A 161 -9.78 -17.26 -28.44
N VAL A 162 -10.59 -17.13 -27.38
CA VAL A 162 -10.61 -18.09 -26.28
C VAL A 162 -11.13 -19.45 -26.76
N LEU A 163 -12.22 -19.46 -27.54
CA LEU A 163 -12.82 -20.67 -28.07
C LEU A 163 -11.87 -21.39 -29.05
N ASP A 164 -11.25 -20.64 -29.95
CA ASP A 164 -10.31 -21.16 -30.95
C ASP A 164 -9.02 -21.71 -30.30
N HIS A 165 -8.55 -21.07 -29.21
CA HIS A 165 -7.44 -21.60 -28.40
C HIS A 165 -7.80 -22.92 -27.72
N LEU A 166 -8.93 -22.97 -27.03
CA LEU A 166 -9.37 -24.15 -26.27
C LEU A 166 -9.75 -25.33 -27.18
N SER A 167 -10.21 -25.06 -28.41
CA SER A 167 -10.47 -26.11 -29.41
C SER A 167 -9.25 -26.50 -30.25
N GLY A 168 -8.11 -25.83 -30.06
CA GLY A 168 -6.87 -26.12 -30.79
C GLY A 168 -6.85 -25.61 -32.22
N ILE A 169 -7.87 -24.84 -32.67
CA ILE A 169 -7.97 -24.28 -34.02
C ILE A 169 -6.90 -23.20 -34.25
N ALA A 170 -6.80 -22.27 -33.30
CA ALA A 170 -5.81 -21.18 -33.31
C ALA A 170 -5.24 -20.97 -31.89
N PRO A 171 -4.19 -21.71 -31.49
CA PRO A 171 -3.58 -21.60 -30.17
C PRO A 171 -2.98 -20.19 -29.95
N MET A 172 -3.37 -19.55 -28.84
CA MET A 172 -2.74 -18.30 -28.39
C MET A 172 -1.32 -18.58 -27.89
N GLN A 173 -0.43 -17.61 -28.06
CA GLN A 173 0.92 -17.68 -27.48
C GLN A 173 0.87 -17.21 -26.03
N PRO A 174 1.57 -17.88 -25.10
CA PRO A 174 1.66 -17.42 -23.73
C PRO A 174 2.43 -16.10 -23.65
N VAL A 175 1.99 -15.20 -22.80
CA VAL A 175 2.68 -13.95 -22.50
C VAL A 175 3.84 -14.26 -21.55
N VAL A 176 5.06 -14.00 -22.01
CA VAL A 176 6.29 -14.23 -21.25
C VAL A 176 6.84 -12.91 -20.75
N VAL A 177 7.07 -12.83 -19.43
CA VAL A 177 7.67 -11.66 -18.77
C VAL A 177 8.85 -12.12 -17.93
N ASN A 178 10.02 -11.47 -18.13
CA ASN A 178 11.16 -11.67 -17.25
C ASN A 178 11.05 -10.74 -16.04
N THR A 179 10.25 -11.14 -15.05
CA THR A 179 9.97 -10.35 -13.84
C THR A 179 11.22 -9.88 -13.11
N ARG A 180 12.28 -10.71 -13.06
CA ARG A 180 13.54 -10.36 -12.36
C ARG A 180 14.33 -9.30 -13.11
N GLU A 181 14.43 -9.43 -14.42
CA GLU A 181 15.16 -8.50 -15.27
C GLU A 181 14.44 -7.14 -15.34
N GLU A 182 13.15 -7.15 -15.55
CA GLU A 182 12.32 -5.95 -15.54
C GLU A 182 12.36 -5.23 -14.19
N PHE A 183 12.30 -5.98 -13.09
CA PHE A 183 12.41 -5.41 -11.76
C PHE A 183 13.80 -4.84 -11.48
N ALA A 184 14.86 -5.51 -11.92
CA ALA A 184 16.24 -5.05 -11.78
C ALA A 184 16.53 -3.81 -12.63
N ASN A 185 15.94 -3.75 -13.84
CA ASN A 185 16.12 -2.64 -14.79
C ASN A 185 15.19 -1.45 -14.52
N ALA A 186 14.19 -1.61 -13.64
CA ALA A 186 13.28 -0.55 -13.28
C ALA A 186 14.04 0.56 -12.52
N SER A 187 14.59 1.51 -13.28
CA SER A 187 15.14 2.74 -12.70
C SER A 187 13.98 3.58 -12.17
N SER A 188 13.98 3.84 -10.86
CA SER A 188 13.04 4.78 -10.27
C SER A 188 13.40 6.19 -10.75
N VAL A 189 12.65 6.69 -11.73
CA VAL A 189 12.72 8.10 -12.11
C VAL A 189 11.85 8.87 -11.12
N PHE A 190 12.46 9.82 -10.43
CA PHE A 190 11.77 10.67 -9.46
C PHE A 190 11.61 12.07 -10.04
N ASP A 191 10.41 12.63 -9.90
CA ASP A 191 10.08 13.97 -10.39
C ASP A 191 10.75 15.08 -9.55
N TYR A 192 11.24 14.75 -8.34
CA TYR A 192 11.77 15.70 -7.37
C TYR A 192 13.08 15.20 -6.78
N ASP A 193 14.02 16.15 -6.51
CA ASP A 193 15.30 15.90 -5.86
C ASP A 193 15.49 16.77 -4.62
N PHE A 194 16.19 16.28 -3.60
CA PHE A 194 16.55 17.06 -2.41
C PHE A 194 17.58 18.16 -2.70
N ALA A 195 18.29 18.09 -3.83
CA ALA A 195 19.17 19.17 -4.29
C ALA A 195 18.42 20.51 -4.46
N ASP A 196 17.12 20.47 -4.81
CA ASP A 196 16.28 21.66 -4.93
C ASP A 196 15.97 22.33 -3.57
N VAL A 197 16.21 21.63 -2.46
CA VAL A 197 15.93 22.13 -1.11
C VAL A 197 17.13 22.86 -0.55
N LYS A 198 17.03 24.17 -0.47
CA LYS A 198 18.08 25.03 0.11
C LYS A 198 17.97 25.07 1.63
N GLY A 199 19.10 24.99 2.32
CA GLY A 199 19.15 24.92 3.77
C GLY A 199 18.44 23.70 4.36
N GLN A 200 17.86 23.84 5.55
CA GLN A 200 17.07 22.80 6.24
C GLN A 200 17.83 21.50 6.55
N GLU A 201 19.13 21.59 6.80
CA GLU A 201 19.99 20.40 6.97
C GLU A 201 19.51 19.47 8.10
N THR A 202 19.02 20.05 9.20
CA THR A 202 18.44 19.27 10.32
C THR A 202 17.22 18.46 9.88
N VAL A 203 16.39 19.03 9.00
CA VAL A 203 15.18 18.35 8.51
C VAL A 203 15.54 17.28 7.47
N LYS A 204 16.51 17.55 6.59
CA LYS A 204 17.06 16.56 5.65
C LYS A 204 17.62 15.37 6.43
N ARG A 205 18.41 15.62 7.49
CA ARG A 205 18.96 14.56 8.36
C ARG A 205 17.85 13.77 9.05
N ALA A 206 16.80 14.43 9.55
CA ALA A 206 15.66 13.74 10.14
C ALA A 206 14.92 12.85 9.14
N PHE A 207 14.78 13.28 7.88
CA PHE A 207 14.22 12.44 6.82
C PHE A 207 15.13 11.26 6.46
N GLU A 208 16.44 11.46 6.40
CA GLU A 208 17.41 10.39 6.21
C GLU A 208 17.27 9.31 7.29
N VAL A 209 17.23 9.71 8.57
CA VAL A 209 17.03 8.81 9.70
C VAL A 209 15.67 8.11 9.61
N ALA A 210 14.61 8.86 9.30
CA ALA A 210 13.26 8.31 9.15
C ALA A 210 13.19 7.25 8.04
N CYS A 211 13.76 7.53 6.88
CA CYS A 211 13.80 6.59 5.74
C CYS A 211 14.69 5.37 6.02
N ALA A 212 15.84 5.57 6.68
CA ALA A 212 16.74 4.49 7.03
C ALA A 212 16.12 3.51 8.03
N GLY A 213 15.38 4.00 9.04
CA GLY A 213 14.77 3.17 10.06
C GLY A 213 13.31 2.78 9.83
N GLY A 214 12.63 3.39 8.84
CA GLY A 214 11.18 3.27 8.64
C GLY A 214 10.37 3.96 9.74
N HIS A 215 10.90 5.05 10.30
CA HIS A 215 10.30 5.78 11.42
C HIS A 215 9.20 6.74 10.97
N ASN A 216 8.13 6.82 11.77
CA ASN A 216 7.10 7.81 11.59
C ASN A 216 7.62 9.20 11.98
N ILE A 217 7.30 10.21 11.17
CA ILE A 217 7.80 11.58 11.35
C ILE A 217 6.69 12.61 11.29
N ILE A 218 6.76 13.64 12.15
CA ILE A 218 5.91 14.82 12.08
C ILE A 218 6.76 16.08 11.91
N LEU A 219 6.33 16.92 10.99
CA LEU A 219 6.94 18.20 10.66
C LEU A 219 6.09 19.34 11.22
N VAL A 220 6.67 20.16 12.07
CA VAL A 220 5.99 21.30 12.68
C VAL A 220 6.65 22.58 12.23
N GLY A 221 5.90 23.49 11.63
CA GLY A 221 6.47 24.77 11.18
C GLY A 221 5.44 25.72 10.59
N PRO A 222 5.80 26.99 10.42
CA PRO A 222 4.89 28.03 9.92
C PRO A 222 4.43 27.73 8.48
N PRO A 223 3.33 28.36 8.04
CA PRO A 223 2.93 28.31 6.63
C PRO A 223 4.07 28.75 5.71
N GLY A 224 4.26 28.08 4.58
CA GLY A 224 5.31 28.42 3.61
C GLY A 224 6.72 27.93 3.97
N SER A 225 6.92 27.18 5.06
CA SER A 225 8.25 26.64 5.43
C SER A 225 8.71 25.43 4.60
N GLY A 226 7.94 24.98 3.62
CA GLY A 226 8.35 23.92 2.70
C GLY A 226 8.00 22.49 3.15
N LYS A 227 7.18 22.28 4.21
CA LYS A 227 6.81 20.97 4.76
C LYS A 227 6.34 19.97 3.69
N SER A 228 5.30 20.36 2.94
CA SER A 228 4.70 19.48 1.90
C SER A 228 5.64 19.29 0.71
N MET A 229 6.46 20.30 0.39
CA MET A 229 7.48 20.23 -0.65
C MET A 229 8.53 19.16 -0.32
N MET A 230 9.00 19.13 0.93
CA MET A 230 10.01 18.18 1.38
C MET A 230 9.44 16.77 1.51
N ALA A 231 8.20 16.63 2.02
CA ALA A 231 7.53 15.33 2.10
C ALA A 231 7.36 14.66 0.72
N LYS A 232 7.07 15.42 -0.33
CA LYS A 232 6.96 14.89 -1.72
C LYS A 232 8.28 14.39 -2.30
N ARG A 233 9.43 14.75 -1.71
CA ARG A 233 10.75 14.29 -2.12
C ARG A 233 11.17 12.98 -1.45
N LEU A 234 10.48 12.54 -0.40
CA LEU A 234 10.80 11.31 0.32
C LEU A 234 10.93 10.06 -0.57
N PRO A 235 10.08 9.84 -1.58
CA PRO A 235 10.26 8.67 -2.46
C PRO A 235 11.64 8.60 -3.10
N SER A 236 12.31 9.74 -3.34
CA SER A 236 13.64 9.77 -3.99
C SER A 236 14.77 9.26 -3.10
N ILE A 237 14.60 9.26 -1.78
CA ILE A 237 15.61 8.79 -0.81
C ILE A 237 15.24 7.46 -0.12
N LEU A 238 14.01 6.95 -0.34
CA LEU A 238 13.62 5.64 0.18
C LEU A 238 14.41 4.51 -0.48
N PRO A 239 14.72 3.44 0.25
CA PRO A 239 15.35 2.26 -0.34
C PRO A 239 14.41 1.62 -1.37
N PRO A 240 14.92 0.95 -2.41
CA PRO A 240 14.09 0.26 -3.38
C PRO A 240 13.23 -0.81 -2.70
N LEU A 241 12.11 -1.18 -3.33
CA LEU A 241 11.34 -2.34 -2.90
C LEU A 241 12.17 -3.61 -3.12
N THR A 242 12.03 -4.60 -2.26
CA THR A 242 12.41 -5.97 -2.60
C THR A 242 11.37 -6.59 -3.53
N LEU A 243 11.71 -7.67 -4.21
CA LEU A 243 10.73 -8.36 -5.08
C LEU A 243 9.48 -8.82 -4.30
N SER A 244 9.68 -9.28 -3.06
CA SER A 244 8.57 -9.69 -2.18
C SER A 244 7.67 -8.51 -1.81
N GLU A 245 8.26 -7.37 -1.40
CA GLU A 245 7.51 -6.15 -1.11
C GLU A 245 6.77 -5.63 -2.37
N ALA A 246 7.41 -5.71 -3.54
CA ALA A 246 6.81 -5.30 -4.82
C ALA A 246 5.59 -6.15 -5.17
N LEU A 247 5.69 -7.48 -5.03
CA LEU A 247 4.58 -8.41 -5.26
C LEU A 247 3.40 -8.13 -4.31
N GLU A 248 3.67 -8.00 -3.02
CA GLU A 248 2.65 -7.72 -2.00
C GLU A 248 1.96 -6.37 -2.25
N THR A 249 2.73 -5.33 -2.53
CA THR A 249 2.20 -4.00 -2.85
C THR A 249 1.38 -4.02 -4.13
N THR A 250 1.86 -4.71 -5.18
CA THR A 250 1.15 -4.85 -6.45
C THR A 250 -0.17 -5.57 -6.26
N LYS A 251 -0.21 -6.63 -5.45
CA LYS A 251 -1.41 -7.39 -5.11
C LYS A 251 -2.51 -6.50 -4.50
N ILE A 252 -2.15 -5.63 -3.54
CA ILE A 252 -3.08 -4.67 -2.93
C ILE A 252 -3.64 -3.71 -3.99
N HIS A 253 -2.76 -3.15 -4.83
CA HIS A 253 -3.16 -2.21 -5.88
C HIS A 253 -3.97 -2.86 -7.00
N SER A 254 -3.71 -4.13 -7.33
CA SER A 254 -4.46 -4.96 -8.26
C SER A 254 -5.92 -5.11 -7.80
N VAL A 255 -6.12 -5.56 -6.56
CA VAL A 255 -7.45 -5.73 -5.95
C VAL A 255 -8.20 -4.40 -5.87
N ALA A 256 -7.52 -3.31 -5.54
CA ALA A 256 -8.11 -1.97 -5.51
C ALA A 256 -8.43 -1.41 -6.91
N GLY A 257 -7.96 -2.04 -7.99
CA GLY A 257 -8.10 -1.53 -9.35
C GLY A 257 -7.32 -0.23 -9.58
N LYS A 258 -6.18 -0.05 -8.88
CA LYS A 258 -5.33 1.14 -8.92
C LYS A 258 -4.01 0.93 -9.67
N LEU A 259 -3.80 -0.24 -10.26
CA LEU A 259 -2.67 -0.45 -11.16
C LEU A 259 -2.89 0.32 -12.47
N ARG A 260 -1.81 0.88 -13.01
CA ARG A 260 -1.84 1.46 -14.36
C ARG A 260 -1.98 0.33 -15.38
N ARG A 261 -2.75 0.56 -16.45
CA ARG A 261 -2.89 -0.42 -17.53
C ARG A 261 -1.50 -0.76 -18.11
N GLY A 262 -1.23 -2.04 -18.28
CA GLY A 262 0.05 -2.54 -18.77
C GLY A 262 1.20 -2.52 -17.74
N SER A 263 0.95 -2.13 -16.48
CA SER A 263 1.94 -2.29 -15.42
C SER A 263 2.05 -3.75 -15.02
N MET A 264 3.28 -4.23 -14.86
CA MET A 264 3.59 -5.58 -14.36
C MET A 264 3.67 -5.59 -12.84
N LEU A 265 4.66 -4.89 -12.30
CA LEU A 265 4.91 -4.74 -10.88
C LEU A 265 5.02 -3.27 -10.48
N MET A 266 4.69 -2.97 -9.26
CA MET A 266 5.07 -1.70 -8.63
C MET A 266 6.54 -1.77 -8.24
N THR A 267 7.36 -0.96 -8.87
CA THR A 267 8.81 -0.90 -8.62
C THR A 267 9.20 0.26 -7.71
N ALA A 268 8.35 1.26 -7.59
CA ALA A 268 8.51 2.39 -6.68
C ALA A 268 7.61 2.25 -5.45
N ARG A 269 8.10 2.69 -4.30
CA ARG A 269 7.32 2.74 -3.06
C ARG A 269 6.14 3.70 -3.22
N PRO A 270 4.90 3.31 -2.90
CA PRO A 270 3.74 4.18 -3.03
C PRO A 270 3.85 5.41 -2.13
N PHE A 271 3.43 6.56 -2.64
CA PHE A 271 3.25 7.79 -1.89
C PHE A 271 1.77 8.19 -1.94
N ARG A 272 1.09 8.12 -0.81
CA ARG A 272 -0.33 8.44 -0.68
C ARG A 272 -0.51 9.70 0.15
N ALA A 273 -1.27 10.66 -0.36
CA ALA A 273 -1.49 11.95 0.29
C ALA A 273 -2.99 12.30 0.24
N PRO A 274 -3.83 11.65 1.06
CA PRO A 274 -5.24 11.96 1.12
C PRO A 274 -5.48 13.34 1.73
N HIS A 275 -6.52 14.03 1.24
CA HIS A 275 -6.93 15.31 1.79
C HIS A 275 -7.56 15.14 3.18
N HIS A 276 -7.46 16.14 4.06
CA HIS A 276 -7.96 16.09 5.44
C HIS A 276 -9.48 15.85 5.56
N THR A 277 -10.24 16.07 4.49
CA THR A 277 -11.69 15.79 4.42
C THR A 277 -12.03 14.32 4.15
N ILE A 278 -11.03 13.44 4.04
CA ILE A 278 -11.24 12.01 3.80
C ILE A 278 -12.13 11.39 4.88
N SER A 279 -13.01 10.46 4.48
CA SER A 279 -13.81 9.70 5.45
C SER A 279 -12.99 8.56 6.09
N PRO A 280 -13.34 8.11 7.32
CA PRO A 280 -12.67 6.95 7.95
C PRO A 280 -12.69 5.70 7.05
N VAL A 281 -13.81 5.46 6.35
CA VAL A 281 -13.95 4.31 5.43
C VAL A 281 -13.01 4.42 4.22
N ALA A 282 -12.84 5.62 3.65
CA ALA A 282 -11.93 5.81 2.53
C ALA A 282 -10.47 5.67 2.98
N LEU A 283 -10.14 6.04 4.22
CA LEU A 283 -8.80 5.91 4.77
C LEU A 283 -8.44 4.45 5.10
N VAL A 284 -9.30 3.75 5.82
CA VAL A 284 -9.05 2.38 6.34
C VAL A 284 -9.43 1.32 5.31
N GLY A 285 -10.44 1.60 4.52
CA GLY A 285 -11.11 0.64 3.66
C GLY A 285 -12.47 0.21 4.21
N GLY A 286 -13.22 -0.51 3.44
CA GLY A 286 -14.54 -1.00 3.82
C GLY A 286 -15.55 -0.92 2.68
N GLY A 287 -16.83 -0.78 3.04
CA GLY A 287 -17.95 -0.85 2.12
C GLY A 287 -18.75 -2.13 2.30
N SER A 288 -19.75 -2.35 1.45
CA SER A 288 -20.53 -3.60 1.39
C SER A 288 -19.67 -4.77 0.92
N ASN A 289 -18.74 -4.49 0.00
CA ASN A 289 -17.64 -5.33 -0.40
C ASN A 289 -16.35 -4.63 0.05
N PRO A 290 -15.65 -5.14 1.08
CA PRO A 290 -14.48 -4.47 1.62
C PRO A 290 -13.39 -4.32 0.56
N ILE A 291 -12.99 -3.07 0.28
CA ILE A 291 -11.84 -2.74 -0.57
C ILE A 291 -10.75 -2.07 0.27
N PRO A 292 -9.46 -2.21 -0.10
CA PRO A 292 -8.38 -1.55 0.62
C PRO A 292 -8.50 -0.02 0.55
N GLY A 293 -8.29 0.65 1.70
CA GLY A 293 -8.26 2.10 1.81
C GLY A 293 -6.88 2.70 1.55
N GLU A 294 -6.75 4.03 1.73
CA GLU A 294 -5.50 4.77 1.48
C GLU A 294 -4.33 4.27 2.35
N ILE A 295 -4.60 3.78 3.56
CA ILE A 295 -3.57 3.19 4.44
C ILE A 295 -2.97 1.93 3.81
N SER A 296 -3.82 1.01 3.32
CA SER A 296 -3.33 -0.22 2.66
C SER A 296 -2.72 0.08 1.29
N LEU A 297 -3.20 1.10 0.57
CA LEU A 297 -2.57 1.58 -0.66
C LEU A 297 -1.20 2.24 -0.43
N ALA A 298 -0.91 2.67 0.81
CA ALA A 298 0.41 3.17 1.22
C ALA A 298 1.36 2.05 1.71
N HIS A 299 0.93 0.79 1.70
CA HIS A 299 1.73 -0.35 2.17
C HIS A 299 3.10 -0.39 1.49
N ASN A 300 4.16 -0.65 2.29
CA ASN A 300 5.57 -0.57 1.88
C ASN A 300 6.01 0.80 1.34
N GLY A 301 5.26 1.85 1.63
CA GLY A 301 5.53 3.21 1.16
C GLY A 301 5.25 4.27 2.21
N VAL A 302 4.76 5.42 1.78
CA VAL A 302 4.52 6.61 2.60
C VAL A 302 3.05 6.99 2.59
N LEU A 303 2.49 7.22 3.78
CA LEU A 303 1.23 7.92 3.97
C LEU A 303 1.53 9.33 4.47
N PHE A 304 1.33 10.34 3.61
CA PHE A 304 1.52 11.74 3.95
C PHE A 304 0.19 12.40 4.33
N LEU A 305 0.13 12.94 5.54
CA LEU A 305 -1.03 13.67 6.06
C LEU A 305 -0.65 15.12 6.31
N ASP A 306 -1.02 15.99 5.38
CA ASP A 306 -0.82 17.43 5.52
C ASP A 306 -1.93 18.04 6.39
N GLU A 307 -1.61 19.11 7.12
CA GLU A 307 -2.54 19.74 8.06
C GLU A 307 -3.12 18.74 9.09
N PHE A 308 -2.26 17.93 9.67
CA PHE A 308 -2.62 16.77 10.50
C PHE A 308 -3.71 17.04 11.57
N PRO A 309 -3.72 18.19 12.31
CA PRO A 309 -4.78 18.48 13.28
C PRO A 309 -6.15 18.83 12.64
N GLU A 310 -6.23 19.03 11.31
CA GLU A 310 -7.49 19.33 10.62
C GLU A 310 -8.26 18.08 10.19
N PHE A 311 -7.62 16.90 10.25
CA PHE A 311 -8.33 15.64 10.10
C PHE A 311 -9.35 15.45 11.22
N SER A 312 -10.49 14.85 10.90
CA SER A 312 -11.50 14.54 11.92
C SER A 312 -10.93 13.61 12.99
N ARG A 313 -11.37 13.76 14.24
CA ARG A 313 -10.92 12.92 15.36
C ARG A 313 -11.10 11.43 15.08
N GLN A 314 -12.19 11.04 14.40
CA GLN A 314 -12.44 9.65 14.02
C GLN A 314 -11.39 9.12 13.06
N VAL A 315 -10.96 9.92 12.08
CA VAL A 315 -9.90 9.58 11.12
C VAL A 315 -8.57 9.39 11.84
N LEU A 316 -8.22 10.26 12.79
CA LEU A 316 -6.98 10.14 13.55
C LEU A 316 -6.98 8.92 14.49
N GLU A 317 -8.10 8.61 15.14
CA GLU A 317 -8.18 7.47 16.06
C GLU A 317 -8.11 6.11 15.35
N VAL A 318 -8.70 5.96 14.16
CA VAL A 318 -8.63 4.69 13.41
C VAL A 318 -7.22 4.38 12.90
N MET A 319 -6.32 5.35 12.83
CA MET A 319 -4.91 5.13 12.45
C MET A 319 -4.07 4.47 13.55
N ARG A 320 -4.52 4.48 14.81
CA ARG A 320 -3.74 3.97 15.95
C ARG A 320 -3.40 2.50 15.82
N GLN A 321 -4.36 1.69 15.37
CA GLN A 321 -4.16 0.26 15.20
C GLN A 321 -3.16 -0.04 14.07
N PRO A 322 -3.34 0.43 12.83
CA PRO A 322 -2.40 0.11 11.75
C PRO A 322 -0.97 0.64 11.96
N LEU A 323 -0.79 1.72 12.73
CA LEU A 323 0.55 2.19 13.11
C LEU A 323 1.28 1.25 14.09
N GLU A 324 0.55 0.43 14.84
CA GLU A 324 1.10 -0.52 15.80
C GLU A 324 1.17 -1.93 15.20
N ASP A 325 0.04 -2.42 14.68
CA ASP A 325 -0.14 -3.80 14.24
C ASP A 325 0.29 -4.03 12.78
N ARG A 326 0.44 -2.95 11.98
CA ARG A 326 0.80 -2.98 10.56
C ARG A 326 -0.15 -3.76 9.67
N HIS A 327 -1.35 -3.96 10.11
CA HIS A 327 -2.48 -4.49 9.36
C HIS A 327 -3.77 -3.79 9.78
N ILE A 328 -4.78 -3.92 8.94
CA ILE A 328 -6.13 -3.42 9.18
C ILE A 328 -7.08 -4.60 9.09
N SER A 329 -7.81 -4.86 10.18
CA SER A 329 -8.87 -5.88 10.21
C SER A 329 -10.23 -5.21 10.02
N ILE A 330 -10.90 -5.53 8.92
CA ILE A 330 -12.27 -5.09 8.65
C ILE A 330 -13.21 -6.24 8.96
N SER A 331 -13.89 -6.15 10.11
CA SER A 331 -14.90 -7.13 10.51
C SER A 331 -16.30 -6.60 10.17
N ARG A 332 -17.08 -7.40 9.47
CA ARG A 332 -18.49 -7.21 9.17
C ARG A 332 -19.25 -8.48 9.47
N ALA A 333 -20.56 -8.42 9.59
CA ALA A 333 -21.40 -9.58 9.94
C ALA A 333 -21.16 -10.83 9.08
N LYS A 334 -20.67 -10.66 7.85
CA LYS A 334 -20.43 -11.76 6.88
C LYS A 334 -18.97 -11.95 6.48
N TYR A 335 -18.06 -11.03 6.84
CA TYR A 335 -16.68 -11.04 6.38
C TYR A 335 -15.74 -10.54 7.47
N ALA A 336 -14.62 -11.23 7.65
CA ALA A 336 -13.45 -10.70 8.32
C ALA A 336 -12.31 -10.70 7.29
N VAL A 337 -11.74 -9.54 7.01
CA VAL A 337 -10.69 -9.38 6.00
C VAL A 337 -9.57 -8.55 6.60
N ASP A 338 -8.35 -9.04 6.45
CA ASP A 338 -7.14 -8.35 6.87
C ASP A 338 -6.42 -7.76 5.65
N TYR A 339 -6.05 -6.49 5.77
CA TYR A 339 -5.25 -5.80 4.77
C TYR A 339 -3.89 -5.43 5.36
N PRO A 340 -2.78 -5.72 4.67
CA PRO A 340 -1.47 -5.23 5.06
C PRO A 340 -1.44 -3.70 5.10
N ALA A 341 -0.77 -3.14 6.12
CA ALA A 341 -0.71 -1.71 6.38
C ALA A 341 0.65 -1.29 6.94
N SER A 342 1.74 -1.87 6.45
CA SER A 342 3.10 -1.49 6.83
C SER A 342 3.53 -0.26 6.02
N PHE A 343 3.28 0.93 6.54
CA PHE A 343 3.61 2.21 5.92
C PHE A 343 4.43 3.08 6.87
N MET A 344 5.11 4.07 6.32
CA MET A 344 5.75 5.15 7.04
C MET A 344 4.78 6.35 7.08
N LEU A 345 4.37 6.77 8.28
CA LEU A 345 3.57 7.97 8.45
C LEU A 345 4.48 9.21 8.37
N VAL A 346 4.12 10.12 7.48
CA VAL A 346 4.68 11.46 7.42
C VAL A 346 3.53 12.44 7.67
N ALA A 347 3.58 13.16 8.77
CA ALA A 347 2.57 14.17 9.09
C ALA A 347 3.17 15.57 8.99
N SER A 348 2.36 16.57 8.65
CA SER A 348 2.76 17.96 8.73
C SER A 348 1.69 18.77 9.45
N MET A 349 2.12 19.76 10.23
CA MET A 349 1.21 20.67 10.91
C MET A 349 1.82 22.07 11.12
N ASN A 350 0.97 23.05 11.35
CA ASN A 350 1.38 24.34 11.86
C ASN A 350 1.60 24.28 13.38
N PRO A 351 2.43 25.15 13.97
CA PRO A 351 2.69 25.12 15.41
C PRO A 351 1.49 25.62 16.25
N CYS A 352 0.55 26.33 15.63
CA CYS A 352 -0.67 26.85 16.24
C CYS A 352 -1.69 27.25 15.15
N PRO A 353 -2.93 27.63 15.50
CA PRO A 353 -3.94 28.06 14.50
C PRO A 353 -3.51 29.23 13.61
N CYS A 354 -2.79 30.22 14.12
CA CYS A 354 -2.27 31.33 13.29
C CYS A 354 -0.97 30.97 12.54
N GLY A 355 -0.31 29.87 12.92
CA GLY A 355 0.91 29.37 12.28
C GLY A 355 2.23 30.01 12.77
N TYR A 356 2.19 30.93 13.70
CA TYR A 356 3.38 31.72 14.08
C TYR A 356 3.85 31.51 15.53
N TYR A 357 3.42 30.48 16.22
CA TYR A 357 3.95 30.16 17.55
C TYR A 357 5.45 29.79 17.44
N ASN A 358 6.29 30.39 18.28
CA ASN A 358 7.76 30.28 18.25
C ASN A 358 8.42 30.78 16.94
N HIS A 359 7.72 31.59 16.13
CA HIS A 359 8.32 32.15 14.92
C HIS A 359 9.35 33.21 15.27
N PRO A 360 10.55 33.23 14.65
CA PRO A 360 11.64 34.13 15.03
C PRO A 360 11.31 35.62 14.82
N THR A 361 10.49 35.98 13.83
CA THR A 361 10.24 37.39 13.44
C THR A 361 8.76 37.79 13.48
N LYS A 362 7.81 36.85 13.48
CA LYS A 362 6.37 37.16 13.47
C LYS A 362 5.73 36.74 14.80
N PRO A 363 5.01 37.68 15.47
CA PRO A 363 4.35 37.34 16.73
C PRO A 363 3.15 36.41 16.51
N CYS A 364 2.96 35.47 17.45
CA CYS A 364 1.76 34.67 17.50
C CYS A 364 0.56 35.49 17.96
N THR A 365 -0.54 35.45 17.22
CA THR A 365 -1.79 36.18 17.50
C THR A 365 -2.87 35.32 18.16
N CYS A 366 -2.55 34.07 18.55
CA CYS A 366 -3.50 33.17 19.17
C CYS A 366 -3.86 33.60 20.60
N ALA A 367 -5.14 33.50 20.95
CA ALA A 367 -5.60 33.73 22.30
C ALA A 367 -4.98 32.70 23.30
N PRO A 368 -4.85 33.05 24.60
CA PRO A 368 -4.36 32.12 25.62
C PRO A 368 -5.09 30.79 25.58
N GLY A 369 -4.34 29.68 25.64
CA GLY A 369 -4.87 28.31 25.56
C GLY A 369 -5.28 27.83 24.16
N ALA A 370 -5.27 28.68 23.13
CA ALA A 370 -5.63 28.25 21.77
C ALA A 370 -4.60 27.28 21.17
N VAL A 371 -3.31 27.49 21.42
CA VAL A 371 -2.23 26.62 21.00
C VAL A 371 -2.41 25.22 21.58
N GLN A 372 -2.66 25.14 22.89
CA GLN A 372 -2.84 23.88 23.59
C GLN A 372 -4.10 23.13 23.10
N ARG A 373 -5.22 23.84 22.89
CA ARG A 373 -6.43 23.26 22.29
C ARG A 373 -6.22 22.77 20.87
N TYR A 374 -5.39 23.43 20.10
CA TYR A 374 -5.03 22.99 18.75
C TYR A 374 -4.22 21.69 18.77
N LEU A 375 -3.19 21.62 19.63
CA LEU A 375 -2.38 20.43 19.80
C LEU A 375 -3.18 19.25 20.36
N SER A 376 -4.14 19.50 21.26
CA SER A 376 -4.98 18.45 21.85
C SER A 376 -5.96 17.77 20.87
N ARG A 377 -6.08 18.29 19.62
CA ARG A 377 -6.78 17.58 18.53
C ARG A 377 -6.09 16.27 18.18
N ILE A 378 -4.76 16.22 18.35
CA ILE A 378 -3.97 15.00 18.20
C ILE A 378 -3.89 14.36 19.59
N SER A 379 -4.38 13.12 19.71
CA SER A 379 -4.33 12.43 21.01
C SER A 379 -2.89 12.07 21.40
N GLY A 380 -2.57 12.13 22.69
CA GLY A 380 -1.26 11.72 23.22
C GLY A 380 -0.84 10.33 22.73
N PRO A 381 -1.72 9.31 22.81
CA PRO A 381 -1.40 7.97 22.27
C PRO A 381 -1.07 7.92 20.80
N LEU A 382 -1.56 8.86 19.96
CA LEU A 382 -1.20 8.94 18.56
C LEU A 382 0.17 9.60 18.37
N LEU A 383 0.46 10.69 19.11
CA LEU A 383 1.80 11.32 19.14
C LEU A 383 2.87 10.36 19.63
N ASP A 384 2.57 9.53 20.63
CA ASP A 384 3.48 8.50 21.13
C ASP A 384 3.90 7.49 20.03
N ARG A 385 3.14 7.35 18.93
CA ARG A 385 3.45 6.47 17.80
C ARG A 385 4.28 7.13 16.72
N ILE A 386 4.55 8.42 16.85
CA ILE A 386 5.42 9.17 15.96
C ILE A 386 6.83 9.20 16.58
N ASP A 387 7.80 8.63 15.88
CA ASP A 387 9.15 8.43 16.42
C ASP A 387 9.98 9.72 16.36
N ILE A 388 9.82 10.50 15.29
CA ILE A 388 10.63 11.68 14.96
C ILE A 388 9.73 12.91 14.87
N GLN A 389 10.06 13.95 15.61
CA GLN A 389 9.34 15.22 15.64
C GLN A 389 10.33 16.33 15.33
N VAL A 390 10.09 17.09 14.25
CA VAL A 390 11.02 18.09 13.76
C VAL A 390 10.33 19.44 13.57
N GLU A 391 10.95 20.47 14.14
CA GLU A 391 10.55 21.86 13.89
C GLU A 391 11.23 22.36 12.62
N ILE A 392 10.44 22.90 11.68
CA ILE A 392 10.92 23.51 10.45
C ILE A 392 10.83 25.02 10.60
N MET A 393 11.97 25.69 10.51
CA MET A 393 12.02 27.16 10.52
C MET A 393 12.02 27.68 9.07
N PRO A 394 11.55 28.92 8.84
CA PRO A 394 11.68 29.57 7.54
C PRO A 394 13.16 29.71 7.16
N VAL A 395 13.49 29.43 5.90
CA VAL A 395 14.85 29.63 5.38
C VAL A 395 15.10 31.11 5.19
N PRO A 396 16.23 31.68 5.70
CA PRO A 396 16.61 33.04 5.47
C PRO A 396 16.77 33.37 3.98
N PHE A 397 16.49 34.62 3.58
CA PHE A 397 16.57 35.05 2.18
C PHE A 397 17.97 34.81 1.57
N ASP A 398 19.02 35.01 2.34
CA ASP A 398 20.39 34.86 1.89
C ASP A 398 20.72 33.40 1.52
N GLU A 399 20.18 32.44 2.27
CA GLU A 399 20.29 31.01 1.94
C GLU A 399 19.45 30.64 0.70
N LEU A 400 18.25 31.21 0.56
CA LEU A 400 17.39 30.99 -0.62
C LEU A 400 18.02 31.53 -1.90
N SER A 401 18.71 32.67 -1.81
CA SER A 401 19.37 33.34 -2.95
C SER A 401 20.73 32.73 -3.28
N SER A 402 21.30 31.91 -2.40
CA SER A 402 22.61 31.27 -2.63
C SER A 402 22.60 30.39 -3.88
N ALA A 403 23.73 30.42 -4.62
CA ALA A 403 23.91 29.57 -5.80
C ALA A 403 24.27 28.10 -5.45
N SER A 404 24.44 27.77 -4.14
CA SER A 404 24.78 26.42 -3.72
C SER A 404 23.60 25.47 -3.92
N GLU A 405 23.80 24.40 -4.66
CA GLU A 405 22.85 23.30 -4.72
C GLU A 405 22.86 22.54 -3.38
N GLY A 406 21.69 22.05 -2.96
CA GLY A 406 21.58 21.13 -1.82
C GLY A 406 22.20 19.76 -2.12
N GLU A 407 22.26 18.92 -1.11
CA GLU A 407 22.70 17.53 -1.28
C GLU A 407 21.70 16.76 -2.16
N ARG A 408 22.22 16.01 -3.14
CA ARG A 408 21.41 15.22 -4.08
C ARG A 408 20.74 14.03 -3.39
N SER A 409 19.50 13.76 -3.78
CA SER A 409 18.76 12.58 -3.29
C SER A 409 19.52 11.27 -3.45
N ALA A 410 20.30 11.12 -4.51
CA ALA A 410 21.10 9.91 -4.75
C ALA A 410 22.09 9.63 -3.61
N SER A 411 22.83 10.64 -3.14
CA SER A 411 23.82 10.48 -2.05
C SER A 411 23.14 10.11 -0.72
N ILE A 412 22.00 10.77 -0.39
CA ILE A 412 21.22 10.43 0.79
C ILE A 412 20.68 8.99 0.67
N ARG A 413 20.19 8.61 -0.51
CA ARG A 413 19.64 7.28 -0.77
C ARG A 413 20.69 6.18 -0.60
N GLU A 414 21.91 6.40 -1.03
CA GLU A 414 23.02 5.44 -0.86
C GLU A 414 23.27 5.15 0.63
N ARG A 415 23.33 6.18 1.48
CA ARG A 415 23.47 6.00 2.94
C ARG A 415 22.29 5.26 3.56
N VAL A 416 21.07 5.60 3.12
CA VAL A 416 19.84 4.92 3.55
C VAL A 416 19.86 3.44 3.16
N ILE A 417 20.28 3.10 1.94
CA ILE A 417 20.41 1.70 1.47
C ILE A 417 21.45 0.95 2.29
N ALA A 418 22.62 1.56 2.56
CA ALA A 418 23.67 0.95 3.38
C ALA A 418 23.17 0.62 4.80
N ALA A 419 22.48 1.58 5.46
CA ALA A 419 21.90 1.35 6.77
C ALA A 419 20.82 0.24 6.74
N ARG A 420 20.01 0.17 5.68
CA ARG A 420 18.99 -0.89 5.50
C ARG A 420 19.63 -2.26 5.26
N ALA A 421 20.76 -2.33 4.58
CA ALA A 421 21.49 -3.59 4.41
C ALA A 421 21.97 -4.16 5.76
N ILE A 422 22.48 -3.30 6.67
CA ILE A 422 22.84 -3.68 8.04
C ILE A 422 21.61 -4.22 8.80
N GLN A 423 20.46 -3.55 8.70
CA GLN A 423 19.22 -3.97 9.34
C GLN A 423 18.71 -5.30 8.77
N SER A 424 18.76 -5.46 7.45
CA SER A 424 18.35 -6.71 6.78
C SER A 424 19.22 -7.89 7.22
N ALA A 425 20.51 -7.70 7.38
CA ALA A 425 21.40 -8.73 7.92
C ALA A 425 21.09 -9.04 9.39
N ARG A 426 20.79 -8.01 10.20
CA ARG A 426 20.44 -8.13 11.63
C ARG A 426 19.15 -8.90 11.85
N TYR A 427 18.13 -8.68 11.03
CA TYR A 427 16.79 -9.25 11.18
C TYR A 427 16.51 -10.42 10.26
N GLY A 428 17.51 -10.89 9.52
CA GLY A 428 17.38 -12.03 8.61
C GLY A 428 16.80 -13.26 9.31
N GLY A 429 15.65 -13.74 8.81
CA GLY A 429 14.93 -14.87 9.39
C GLY A 429 13.89 -14.51 10.46
N ILE A 430 13.73 -13.23 10.86
CA ILE A 430 12.69 -12.78 11.78
C ILE A 430 11.49 -12.31 10.97
N HIS A 431 10.40 -13.07 11.05
CA HIS A 431 9.18 -12.74 10.31
C HIS A 431 8.59 -11.38 10.76
N GLY A 432 8.24 -10.53 9.78
CA GLY A 432 7.58 -9.24 10.03
C GLY A 432 8.48 -8.11 10.54
N VAL A 433 9.82 -8.31 10.62
CA VAL A 433 10.78 -7.26 11.03
C VAL A 433 11.77 -7.01 9.90
N HIS A 434 11.69 -5.84 9.27
CA HIS A 434 12.52 -5.43 8.14
C HIS A 434 13.36 -4.18 8.42
N CYS A 435 13.06 -3.46 9.51
CA CYS A 435 13.73 -2.22 9.88
C CYS A 435 13.65 -1.94 11.38
N ASN A 436 14.45 -0.98 11.86
CA ASN A 436 14.56 -0.69 13.29
C ASN A 436 13.26 -0.20 13.93
N ALA A 437 12.40 0.53 13.20
CA ALA A 437 11.10 0.94 13.72
C ALA A 437 10.19 -0.25 14.08
N GLN A 438 10.47 -1.43 13.51
CA GLN A 438 9.69 -2.65 13.73
C GLN A 438 10.21 -3.51 14.88
N MET A 439 11.34 -3.15 15.51
CA MET A 439 11.85 -3.90 16.65
C MET A 439 10.80 -4.04 17.76
N THR A 440 10.66 -5.24 18.28
CA THR A 440 9.96 -5.50 19.54
C THR A 440 10.84 -5.11 20.74
N SER A 441 10.28 -4.98 21.93
CA SER A 441 11.06 -4.68 23.14
C SER A 441 12.13 -5.76 23.44
N ALA A 442 11.91 -7.01 23.00
CA ALA A 442 12.91 -8.07 23.09
C ALA A 442 14.11 -7.81 22.14
N LEU A 443 13.84 -7.41 20.90
CA LEU A 443 14.88 -7.07 19.93
C LEU A 443 15.64 -5.79 20.30
N ILE A 444 14.96 -4.81 20.90
CA ILE A 444 15.63 -3.62 21.45
C ILE A 444 16.67 -4.03 22.50
N LYS A 445 16.31 -4.87 23.47
CA LYS A 445 17.24 -5.38 24.50
C LYS A 445 18.41 -6.15 23.92
N GLN A 446 18.20 -6.87 22.82
CA GLN A 446 19.24 -7.66 22.16
C GLN A 446 20.21 -6.79 21.36
N HIS A 447 19.72 -5.78 20.63
CA HIS A 447 20.49 -5.04 19.61
C HIS A 447 20.86 -3.60 20.00
N VAL A 448 20.33 -3.09 21.13
CA VAL A 448 20.64 -1.75 21.64
C VAL A 448 21.32 -1.87 22.99
N ARG A 449 22.66 -1.87 22.98
CA ARG A 449 23.46 -1.83 24.20
C ARG A 449 23.86 -0.39 24.48
N LEU A 450 23.60 0.08 25.69
CA LEU A 450 23.90 1.44 26.11
C LEU A 450 25.03 1.45 27.15
N ASP A 451 25.94 2.38 27.01
CA ASP A 451 26.93 2.69 28.02
C ASP A 451 26.34 3.51 29.19
N ARG A 452 27.13 3.74 30.23
CA ARG A 452 26.68 4.49 31.41
C ARG A 452 26.30 5.94 31.07
N GLU A 453 27.02 6.56 30.13
CA GLU A 453 26.77 7.94 29.73
C GLU A 453 25.45 8.06 28.96
N SER A 454 25.21 7.17 28.01
CA SER A 454 23.93 7.10 27.26
C SER A 454 22.74 6.89 28.18
N ILE A 455 22.86 6.01 29.18
CA ILE A 455 21.81 5.80 30.17
C ILE A 455 21.55 7.08 30.99
N ALA A 456 22.59 7.80 31.41
CA ALA A 456 22.45 9.04 32.15
C ALA A 456 21.73 10.11 31.31
N ARG A 457 22.13 10.28 30.02
CA ARG A 457 21.51 11.24 29.09
C ARG A 457 20.01 10.95 28.88
N ILE A 458 19.64 9.69 28.69
CA ILE A 458 18.23 9.32 28.52
C ILE A 458 17.45 9.59 29.82
N ARG A 459 17.99 9.23 30.98
CA ARG A 459 17.37 9.49 32.29
C ARG A 459 17.09 10.98 32.50
N ASP A 460 18.06 11.82 32.24
CA ASP A 460 17.92 13.26 32.35
C ASP A 460 16.88 13.83 31.38
N ALA A 461 16.84 13.31 30.15
CA ALA A 461 15.84 13.70 29.15
C ALA A 461 14.44 13.29 29.58
N MET A 462 14.26 12.04 30.05
CA MET A 462 12.97 11.55 30.53
C MET A 462 12.41 12.37 31.69
N GLN A 463 13.28 12.75 32.65
CA GLN A 463 12.87 13.58 33.79
C GLN A 463 12.54 15.03 33.39
N ARG A 464 13.35 15.65 32.51
CA ARG A 464 13.14 17.04 32.07
C ARG A 464 11.97 17.24 31.13
N LEU A 465 11.64 16.23 30.32
CA LEU A 465 10.64 16.29 29.27
C LEU A 465 9.37 15.50 29.61
N ASP A 466 9.29 14.92 30.82
CA ASP A 466 8.16 14.10 31.29
C ASP A 466 7.75 13.00 30.28
N MET A 467 8.76 12.28 29.79
CA MET A 467 8.57 11.29 28.71
C MET A 467 8.01 9.98 29.23
N SER A 468 7.11 9.38 28.45
CA SER A 468 6.54 8.05 28.72
C SER A 468 7.55 6.90 28.48
N ALA A 469 7.28 5.71 29.02
CA ALA A 469 8.05 4.51 28.72
C ALA A 469 8.06 4.16 27.21
N ARG A 470 7.00 4.51 26.46
CA ARG A 470 6.95 4.35 25.02
C ARG A 470 7.94 5.28 24.31
N ALA A 471 8.09 6.50 24.80
CA ALA A 471 9.10 7.44 24.27
C ALA A 471 10.52 6.89 24.44
N TYR A 472 10.81 6.20 25.55
CA TYR A 472 12.08 5.52 25.77
C TYR A 472 12.38 4.49 24.66
N ASP A 473 11.45 3.57 24.37
CA ASP A 473 11.64 2.57 23.31
C ASP A 473 11.83 3.24 21.94
N ARG A 474 11.13 4.35 21.66
CA ARG A 474 11.28 5.11 20.41
C ARG A 474 12.66 5.73 20.29
N ILE A 475 13.16 6.37 21.34
CA ILE A 475 14.53 6.92 21.38
C ILE A 475 15.54 5.83 21.06
N LEU A 476 15.40 4.64 21.64
CA LEU A 476 16.34 3.53 21.39
C LEU A 476 16.31 3.04 19.94
N LYS A 477 15.13 2.92 19.34
CA LYS A 477 14.98 2.54 17.93
C LYS A 477 15.62 3.56 16.99
N VAL A 478 15.38 4.85 17.24
CA VAL A 478 15.95 5.96 16.46
C VAL A 478 17.47 6.02 16.66
N ALA A 479 17.97 5.91 17.89
CA ALA A 479 19.41 5.90 18.19
C ALA A 479 20.13 4.73 17.50
N ARG A 480 19.51 3.54 17.43
CA ARG A 480 20.06 2.40 16.68
C ARG A 480 20.12 2.71 15.18
N THR A 481 19.11 3.39 14.64
CA THR A 481 19.11 3.77 13.22
C THR A 481 20.20 4.79 12.90
N ILE A 482 20.41 5.78 13.79
CA ILE A 482 21.50 6.76 13.63
C ILE A 482 22.85 6.06 13.67
N ALA A 483 23.04 5.09 14.59
CA ALA A 483 24.25 4.29 14.65
C ALA A 483 24.47 3.43 13.39
N ASP A 484 23.39 2.87 12.80
CA ASP A 484 23.47 2.14 11.53
C ASP A 484 23.89 3.05 10.36
N LEU A 485 23.38 4.29 10.31
CA LEU A 485 23.80 5.30 9.33
C LEU A 485 25.27 5.70 9.48
N ASP A 486 25.77 5.72 10.71
CA ASP A 486 27.17 5.96 11.04
C ASP A 486 28.05 4.69 10.89
N SER A 487 27.46 3.56 10.42
CA SER A 487 28.12 2.25 10.37
C SER A 487 28.75 1.83 11.71
N SER A 488 28.16 2.27 12.82
CA SER A 488 28.62 1.97 14.18
C SER A 488 27.97 0.69 14.70
N GLU A 489 28.79 -0.25 15.20
CA GLU A 489 28.29 -1.48 15.81
C GLU A 489 27.53 -1.19 17.12
N GLU A 490 28.03 -0.23 17.90
CA GLU A 490 27.44 0.18 19.18
C GLU A 490 26.67 1.49 19.08
N VAL A 491 25.68 1.65 19.97
CA VAL A 491 24.95 2.91 20.13
C VAL A 491 25.74 3.81 21.07
N LEU A 492 26.31 4.88 20.54
CA LEU A 492 27.14 5.84 21.28
C LEU A 492 26.31 6.99 21.87
N PRO A 493 26.82 7.74 22.87
CA PRO A 493 26.12 8.89 23.48
C PRO A 493 25.67 9.97 22.49
N ARG A 494 26.43 10.19 21.40
CA ARG A 494 26.04 11.12 20.32
C ARG A 494 24.77 10.69 19.60
N HIS A 495 24.61 9.37 19.33
CA HIS A 495 23.42 8.83 18.65
C HIS A 495 22.18 8.99 19.52
N VAL A 496 22.33 8.76 20.83
CA VAL A 496 21.26 8.97 21.82
C VAL A 496 20.87 10.43 21.91
N SER A 497 21.84 11.35 21.92
CA SER A 497 21.57 12.78 21.99
C SER A 497 20.84 13.30 20.75
N GLU A 498 21.20 12.84 19.54
CA GLU A 498 20.49 13.13 18.30
C GLU A 498 19.04 12.61 18.36
N ALA A 499 18.85 11.35 18.81
CA ALA A 499 17.53 10.74 18.94
C ALA A 499 16.61 11.49 19.94
N ILE A 500 17.15 11.98 21.07
CA ILE A 500 16.43 12.80 22.05
C ILE A 500 15.97 14.11 21.43
N ASN A 501 16.80 14.75 20.59
CA ASN A 501 16.44 16.01 19.93
C ASN A 501 15.23 15.89 19.00
N TYR A 502 14.95 14.69 18.49
CA TYR A 502 13.76 14.40 17.68
C TYR A 502 12.47 14.20 18.49
N ARG A 503 12.45 14.57 19.79
CA ARG A 503 11.27 14.50 20.67
C ARG A 503 10.82 15.88 21.16
N SER A 504 10.78 16.86 20.25
CA SER A 504 10.52 18.29 20.59
C SER A 504 9.10 18.55 21.12
N LEU A 505 8.09 17.80 20.65
CA LEU A 505 6.69 17.97 21.08
C LEU A 505 6.36 17.29 22.41
N ASP A 506 7.23 16.42 22.91
CA ASP A 506 7.05 15.77 24.23
C ASP A 506 7.34 16.73 25.39
N ARG A 507 7.82 17.94 25.08
CA ARG A 507 7.99 18.98 26.10
C ARG A 507 6.62 19.39 26.63
N GLY A 508 6.32 19.08 27.90
CA GLY A 508 5.06 19.44 28.57
C GLY A 508 4.76 20.94 28.59
N THR A 509 5.73 21.76 28.18
CA THR A 509 5.64 23.22 28.05
C THR A 509 5.22 23.73 26.65
N TRP A 510 5.05 22.85 25.65
CA TRP A 510 4.62 23.29 24.33
C TRP A 510 3.21 23.88 24.40
N GLY A 511 3.10 25.20 24.11
CA GLY A 511 1.84 25.94 24.24
C GLY A 511 1.44 26.36 25.66
N ALA A 512 2.19 25.99 26.69
CA ALA A 512 1.91 26.38 28.08
C ALA A 512 2.49 27.76 28.46
N THR A 513 3.54 28.21 27.78
CA THR A 513 4.13 29.54 27.98
C THR A 513 3.51 30.54 27.03
N ALA A 514 3.19 31.76 27.54
CA ALA A 514 2.87 32.87 26.66
C ALA A 514 4.01 33.04 25.63
N PRO A 515 3.71 33.39 24.36
CA PRO A 515 4.73 33.62 23.35
C PRO A 515 5.74 34.62 23.91
N LYS A 516 7.05 34.27 23.82
CA LYS A 516 8.09 35.25 24.21
C LYS A 516 7.85 36.50 23.41
N SER A 517 7.59 37.63 24.13
CA SER A 517 7.51 38.94 23.51
C SER A 517 8.82 39.20 22.76
N PRO A 518 8.78 39.75 21.54
CA PRO A 518 9.98 40.09 20.79
C PRO A 518 10.60 41.39 21.30
N PHE A 519 10.93 41.46 22.63
CA PHE A 519 11.72 42.54 23.22
C PHE A 519 12.86 41.96 24.06
#